data_99c0439547688cfdd7bfc337c48bde58
#
_entry.id   99c0439547688cfdd7bfc337c48bde58
#
_cell.length_a   1.000
_cell.length_b   1.000
_cell.length_c   1.000
_cell.angle_alpha   90.00
_cell.angle_beta   90.00
_cell.angle_gamma   90.00
#
_symmetry.space_group_name_H-M   'P 1'
#
loop_
_entity.id
_entity.type
_entity.pdbx_description
1 polymer ?
#
loop_
_entity_poly.entity_id
_entity_poly.type
_entity_poly.pdbx_seq_one_letter_code
_entity_poly.pdbx_strand_id
1 'polypeptide(L)'
;HLFEPCAAKEEKLEKFKTELKDVIAYVKYSKSTEALKEYNEKHKPDLTKSTVTLINELTNSNYVFVDGKERLNMCEAFEGIKAEGIEEGRKEGIEEGRKEGIKEGRKAELKDKYKSWVTLSRNLEKKGMSSPEVASSLGISESKLAEAFEYMEHLKEDAK
;
A
#
# COMPACT_ATOMS: atom_id res chain seq x y z
N HIS A 1 39.59 7.70 18.61
CA HIS A 1 38.17 7.51 18.93
C HIS A 1 37.35 7.83 17.69
N LEU A 2 36.77 6.81 17.08
CA LEU A 2 35.78 6.97 16.03
C LEU A 2 34.52 7.62 16.64
N PHE A 3 34.05 8.69 16.03
CA PHE A 3 32.80 9.32 16.43
C PHE A 3 31.64 8.50 15.84
N GLU A 4 30.84 7.88 16.69
CA GLU A 4 29.63 7.16 16.30
C GLU A 4 28.40 8.07 16.45
N PRO A 5 27.79 8.57 15.35
CA PRO A 5 26.65 9.48 15.40
C PRO A 5 25.47 8.92 16.20
N CYS A 6 25.19 7.63 16.02
CA CYS A 6 24.08 6.96 16.70
C CYS A 6 24.24 6.85 18.22
N ALA A 7 25.49 6.81 18.71
CA ALA A 7 25.82 6.75 20.14
C ALA A 7 26.00 8.13 20.78
N ALA A 8 25.94 9.22 20.01
CA ALA A 8 26.14 10.56 20.53
C ALA A 8 25.01 10.95 21.48
N LYS A 9 25.38 11.38 22.72
CA LYS A 9 24.41 11.93 23.67
C LYS A 9 24.00 13.35 23.23
N GLU A 10 22.75 13.74 23.49
CA GLU A 10 22.22 15.08 23.15
C GLU A 10 23.11 16.21 23.67
N GLU A 11 23.57 16.11 24.90
CA GLU A 11 24.49 17.08 25.52
C GLU A 11 25.78 17.33 24.72
N LYS A 12 26.21 16.33 23.93
CA LYS A 12 27.37 16.48 23.04
C LYS A 12 26.98 17.15 21.73
N LEU A 13 25.75 16.92 21.23
CA LEU A 13 25.24 17.56 20.01
C LEU A 13 25.05 19.06 20.22
N GLU A 14 24.60 19.50 21.40
CA GLU A 14 24.40 20.88 21.73
C GLU A 14 25.74 21.71 21.80
N LYS A 15 26.88 21.03 21.86
CA LYS A 15 28.20 21.68 21.78
C LYS A 15 28.58 22.12 20.35
N PHE A 16 27.97 21.58 19.32
CA PHE A 16 28.19 22.02 17.96
C PHE A 16 27.40 23.30 17.68
N LYS A 17 28.10 24.36 17.26
CA LYS A 17 27.51 25.67 16.95
C LYS A 17 27.13 25.83 15.47
N THR A 18 27.28 24.78 14.67
CA THR A 18 27.02 24.76 13.23
C THR A 18 25.91 23.77 12.89
N GLU A 19 25.41 23.82 11.67
CA GLU A 19 24.42 22.86 11.16
C GLU A 19 24.89 21.39 11.21
N LEU A 20 26.15 21.13 11.54
CA LEU A 20 26.69 19.78 11.73
C LEU A 20 25.92 19.03 12.86
N LYS A 21 25.45 19.73 13.89
CA LYS A 21 24.61 19.13 14.93
C LYS A 21 23.33 18.53 14.33
N ASP A 22 22.71 19.25 13.38
CA ASP A 22 21.48 18.83 12.73
C ASP A 22 21.74 17.63 11.82
N VAL A 23 22.85 17.63 11.05
CA VAL A 23 23.26 16.46 10.26
C VAL A 23 23.39 15.21 11.15
N ILE A 24 24.10 15.33 12.27
CA ILE A 24 24.31 14.21 13.19
C ILE A 24 22.97 13.75 13.80
N ALA A 25 22.11 14.69 14.19
CA ALA A 25 20.78 14.37 14.73
C ALA A 25 19.92 13.65 13.72
N TYR A 26 19.89 14.10 12.46
CA TYR A 26 19.14 13.45 11.39
C TYR A 26 19.65 12.05 11.11
N VAL A 27 20.96 11.82 11.07
CA VAL A 27 21.53 10.47 10.92
C VAL A 27 21.15 9.61 12.14
N LYS A 28 21.25 10.13 13.34
CA LYS A 28 20.92 9.41 14.58
C LYS A 28 19.46 8.97 14.62
N TYR A 29 18.55 9.87 14.25
CA TYR A 29 17.11 9.65 14.36
C TYR A 29 16.47 9.17 13.05
N SER A 30 17.24 8.93 11.99
CA SER A 30 16.75 8.55 10.65
C SER A 30 15.81 7.34 10.62
N LYS A 31 15.89 6.47 11.62
CA LYS A 31 15.05 5.26 11.73
C LYS A 31 13.79 5.45 12.60
N SER A 32 13.58 6.63 13.16
CA SER A 32 12.43 6.91 14.02
C SER A 32 11.79 8.23 13.65
N THR A 33 10.64 8.14 13.03
CA THR A 33 9.81 9.29 12.62
C THR A 33 9.41 10.14 13.82
N GLU A 34 9.09 9.51 14.96
CA GLU A 34 8.72 10.18 16.19
C GLU A 34 9.89 10.98 16.78
N ALA A 35 11.09 10.38 16.83
CA ALA A 35 12.28 11.05 17.34
C ALA A 35 12.71 12.22 16.44
N LEU A 36 12.60 12.10 15.11
CA LEU A 36 12.83 13.22 14.19
C LEU A 36 11.81 14.34 14.36
N LYS A 37 10.54 13.99 14.55
CA LYS A 37 9.48 14.96 14.79
C LYS A 37 9.75 15.74 16.09
N GLU A 38 10.05 15.06 17.19
CA GLU A 38 10.38 15.66 18.46
C GLU A 38 11.61 16.58 18.36
N TYR A 39 12.65 16.13 17.64
CA TYR A 39 13.83 16.94 17.37
C TYR A 39 13.48 18.22 16.60
N ASN A 40 12.70 18.12 15.54
CA ASN A 40 12.27 19.24 14.71
C ASN A 40 11.41 20.24 15.50
N GLU A 41 10.46 19.78 16.30
CA GLU A 41 9.62 20.63 17.14
C GLU A 41 10.45 21.41 18.17
N LYS A 42 11.46 20.76 18.76
CA LYS A 42 12.34 21.35 19.79
C LYS A 42 13.32 22.35 19.20
N HIS A 43 13.96 22.03 18.07
CA HIS A 43 15.10 22.80 17.54
C HIS A 43 14.74 23.68 16.35
N LYS A 44 13.63 23.39 15.65
CA LYS A 44 13.14 24.11 14.47
C LYS A 44 14.25 24.40 13.44
N PRO A 45 14.98 23.38 12.98
CA PRO A 45 16.14 23.60 12.15
C PRO A 45 15.75 24.22 10.79
N ASP A 46 16.47 25.28 10.45
CA ASP A 46 16.41 25.96 9.16
C ASP A 46 17.78 25.83 8.51
N LEU A 47 17.88 24.95 7.49
CA LEU A 47 19.15 24.42 7.01
C LEU A 47 19.48 24.91 5.60
N THR A 48 20.77 25.08 5.33
CA THR A 48 21.27 25.40 3.98
C THR A 48 21.10 24.23 3.02
N LYS A 49 21.08 24.54 1.72
CA LYS A 49 20.97 23.53 0.65
C LYS A 49 22.03 22.45 0.74
N SER A 50 23.29 22.81 1.01
CA SER A 50 24.39 21.86 1.15
C SER A 50 24.18 20.89 2.32
N THR A 51 23.69 21.40 3.46
CA THR A 51 23.40 20.60 4.64
C THR A 51 22.25 19.62 4.39
N VAL A 52 21.18 20.07 3.76
CA VAL A 52 20.04 19.20 3.41
C VAL A 52 20.43 18.15 2.39
N THR A 53 21.24 18.51 1.37
CA THR A 53 21.78 17.53 0.41
C THR A 53 22.57 16.43 1.13
N LEU A 54 23.43 16.83 2.08
CA LEU A 54 24.20 15.87 2.87
C LEU A 54 23.31 14.97 3.73
N ILE A 55 22.26 15.53 4.36
CA ILE A 55 21.27 14.74 5.11
C ILE A 55 20.57 13.74 4.20
N ASN A 56 20.11 14.17 3.02
CA ASN A 56 19.46 13.29 2.06
C ASN A 56 20.34 12.10 1.67
N GLU A 57 21.62 12.36 1.36
CA GLU A 57 22.59 11.31 1.01
C GLU A 57 22.85 10.34 2.16
N LEU A 58 23.02 10.84 3.38
CA LEU A 58 23.34 10.01 4.56
C LEU A 58 22.17 9.22 5.09
N THR A 59 20.94 9.71 4.93
CA THR A 59 19.73 9.10 5.50
C THR A 59 18.81 8.48 4.46
N ASN A 60 19.15 8.59 3.17
CA ASN A 60 18.31 8.20 2.04
C ASN A 60 16.92 8.88 2.08
N SER A 61 16.90 10.14 2.53
CA SER A 61 15.72 10.99 2.57
C SER A 61 15.58 11.79 1.27
N ASN A 62 14.43 12.39 1.04
CA ASN A 62 14.16 13.21 -0.14
C ASN A 62 13.54 14.55 0.23
N TYR A 63 14.26 15.33 1.05
CA TYR A 63 13.87 16.72 1.35
C TYR A 63 14.13 17.59 0.14
N VAL A 64 13.07 18.22 -0.39
CA VAL A 64 13.11 19.03 -1.61
C VAL A 64 13.07 20.51 -1.28
N PHE A 65 13.89 21.30 -1.96
CA PHE A 65 13.84 22.76 -1.86
C PHE A 65 12.73 23.32 -2.71
N VAL A 66 12.00 24.29 -2.17
CA VAL A 66 11.11 25.13 -2.95
C VAL A 66 11.97 26.11 -3.76
N ASP A 67 11.66 26.28 -5.04
CA ASP A 67 12.40 27.16 -5.95
C ASP A 67 12.56 28.56 -5.36
N GLY A 68 13.80 29.07 -5.41
CA GLY A 68 14.16 30.40 -4.92
C GLY A 68 14.47 30.51 -3.42
N LYS A 69 14.36 29.43 -2.66
CA LYS A 69 14.79 29.40 -1.25
C LYS A 69 16.23 28.88 -1.11
N GLU A 70 17.07 29.58 -0.38
CA GLU A 70 18.44 29.13 -0.05
C GLU A 70 18.49 28.26 1.21
N ARG A 71 17.45 28.32 2.04
CA ARG A 71 17.31 27.57 3.27
C ARG A 71 15.97 26.82 3.32
N LEU A 72 15.96 25.70 4.02
CA LEU A 72 14.79 24.84 4.16
C LEU A 72 14.42 24.71 5.64
N ASN A 73 13.18 25.08 5.95
CA ASN A 73 12.60 24.77 7.26
C ASN A 73 12.30 23.27 7.33
N MET A 74 13.04 22.57 8.17
CA MET A 74 12.94 21.12 8.24
C MET A 74 11.63 20.61 8.87
N CYS A 75 10.94 21.44 9.68
CA CYS A 75 9.60 21.08 10.18
C CYS A 75 8.59 21.03 9.04
N GLU A 76 8.57 22.06 8.17
CA GLU A 76 7.67 22.12 7.03
C GLU A 76 7.99 21.02 6.02
N ALA A 77 9.26 20.79 5.73
CA ALA A 77 9.71 19.74 4.81
C ALA A 77 9.34 18.33 5.29
N PHE A 78 9.47 18.08 6.58
CA PHE A 78 9.12 16.81 7.20
C PHE A 78 7.60 16.53 7.13
N GLU A 79 6.78 17.53 7.45
CA GLU A 79 5.32 17.40 7.33
C GLU A 79 4.87 17.26 5.88
N GLY A 80 5.56 17.91 4.93
CA GLY A 80 5.32 17.78 3.49
C GLY A 80 5.53 16.33 3.01
N ILE A 81 6.68 15.72 3.30
CA ILE A 81 6.99 14.33 2.93
C ILE A 81 5.96 13.37 3.55
N LYS A 82 5.60 13.60 4.81
CA LYS A 82 4.60 12.78 5.50
C LYS A 82 3.22 12.88 4.83
N ALA A 83 2.80 14.07 4.46
CA ALA A 83 1.53 14.29 3.77
C ALA A 83 1.50 13.61 2.39
N GLU A 84 2.60 13.71 1.62
CA GLU A 84 2.76 13.04 0.33
C GLU A 84 2.68 11.51 0.48
N GLY A 85 3.41 10.94 1.44
CA GLY A 85 3.38 9.50 1.71
C GLY A 85 2.00 8.98 2.12
N ILE A 86 1.25 9.75 2.93
CA ILE A 86 -0.14 9.41 3.28
C ILE A 86 -1.04 9.44 2.05
N GLU A 87 -0.91 10.45 1.20
CA GLU A 87 -1.74 10.58 0.01
C GLU A 87 -1.41 9.49 -1.03
N GLU A 88 -0.15 9.15 -1.20
CA GLU A 88 0.29 8.06 -2.07
C GLU A 88 -0.25 6.71 -1.57
N GLY A 89 -0.05 6.39 -0.28
CA GLY A 89 -0.59 5.17 0.31
C GLY A 89 -2.11 5.10 0.25
N ARG A 90 -2.82 6.25 0.36
CA ARG A 90 -4.27 6.31 0.18
C ARG A 90 -4.67 5.98 -1.26
N LYS A 91 -3.96 6.51 -2.26
CA LYS A 91 -4.24 6.22 -3.69
C LYS A 91 -3.99 4.75 -4.02
N GLU A 92 -2.87 4.21 -3.57
CA GLU A 92 -2.54 2.80 -3.76
C GLU A 92 -3.58 1.88 -3.12
N GLY A 93 -3.96 2.14 -1.87
CA GLY A 93 -4.98 1.36 -1.16
C GLY A 93 -6.36 1.40 -1.83
N ILE A 94 -6.77 2.55 -2.38
CA ILE A 94 -8.03 2.67 -3.13
C ILE A 94 -7.96 1.86 -4.44
N GLU A 95 -6.84 1.92 -5.17
CA GLU A 95 -6.67 1.19 -6.43
C GLU A 95 -6.63 -0.31 -6.20
N GLU A 96 -5.91 -0.78 -5.19
CA GLU A 96 -5.85 -2.18 -4.80
C GLU A 96 -7.22 -2.71 -4.37
N GLY A 97 -7.89 -2.02 -3.46
CA GLY A 97 -9.24 -2.38 -3.01
C GLY A 97 -10.26 -2.40 -4.15
N ARG A 98 -10.14 -1.49 -5.14
CA ARG A 98 -10.98 -1.52 -6.34
C ARG A 98 -10.70 -2.76 -7.21
N LYS A 99 -9.43 -3.11 -7.41
CA LYS A 99 -9.05 -4.31 -8.18
C LYS A 99 -9.56 -5.58 -7.51
N GLU A 100 -9.39 -5.69 -6.20
CA GLU A 100 -9.89 -6.82 -5.41
C GLU A 100 -11.41 -6.90 -5.45
N GLY A 101 -12.11 -5.80 -5.20
CA GLY A 101 -13.56 -5.77 -5.24
C GLY A 101 -14.17 -6.17 -6.59
N ILE A 102 -13.54 -5.74 -7.71
CA ILE A 102 -13.94 -6.18 -9.06
C ILE A 102 -13.72 -7.69 -9.23
N LYS A 103 -12.60 -8.22 -8.77
CA LYS A 103 -12.27 -9.65 -8.86
C LYS A 103 -13.25 -10.50 -8.04
N GLU A 104 -13.54 -10.07 -6.82
CA GLU A 104 -14.49 -10.75 -5.93
C GLU A 104 -15.92 -10.67 -6.48
N GLY A 105 -16.35 -9.50 -6.96
CA GLY A 105 -17.65 -9.31 -7.59
C GLY A 105 -17.86 -10.23 -8.79
N ARG A 106 -16.87 -10.32 -9.70
CA ARG A 106 -16.92 -11.25 -10.84
C ARG A 106 -16.99 -12.71 -10.40
N LYS A 107 -16.24 -13.08 -9.34
CA LYS A 107 -16.28 -14.45 -8.81
C LYS A 107 -17.64 -14.79 -8.18
N ALA A 108 -18.23 -13.84 -7.47
CA ALA A 108 -19.57 -13.99 -6.88
C ALA A 108 -20.64 -14.11 -7.95
N GLU A 109 -20.62 -13.24 -8.97
CA GLU A 109 -21.54 -13.29 -10.11
C GLU A 109 -21.47 -14.62 -10.86
N LEU A 110 -20.25 -15.10 -11.13
CA LEU A 110 -20.04 -16.40 -11.79
C LEU A 110 -20.60 -17.55 -10.95
N LYS A 111 -20.37 -17.53 -9.65
CA LYS A 111 -20.89 -18.52 -8.71
C LYS A 111 -22.41 -18.55 -8.71
N ASP A 112 -23.08 -17.41 -8.65
CA ASP A 112 -24.54 -17.31 -8.65
C ASP A 112 -25.10 -17.77 -9.99
N LYS A 113 -24.47 -17.43 -11.11
CA LYS A 113 -24.84 -17.86 -12.43
C LYS A 113 -24.74 -19.40 -12.57
N TYR A 114 -23.64 -19.99 -12.15
CA TYR A 114 -23.43 -21.43 -12.19
C TYR A 114 -24.40 -22.17 -11.26
N LYS A 115 -24.64 -21.65 -10.07
CA LYS A 115 -25.63 -22.18 -9.14
C LYS A 115 -27.04 -22.20 -9.76
N SER A 116 -27.41 -21.14 -10.46
CA SER A 116 -28.69 -21.05 -11.17
C SER A 116 -28.79 -22.10 -12.29
N TRP A 117 -27.77 -22.23 -13.15
CA TRP A 117 -27.73 -23.20 -14.21
C TRP A 117 -27.82 -24.63 -13.69
N VAL A 118 -27.04 -25.00 -12.69
CA VAL A 118 -27.06 -26.34 -12.09
C VAL A 118 -28.42 -26.65 -11.47
N THR A 119 -29.05 -25.66 -10.82
CA THR A 119 -30.38 -25.84 -10.21
C THR A 119 -31.46 -26.08 -11.28
N LEU A 120 -31.45 -25.25 -12.34
CA LEU A 120 -32.38 -25.38 -13.45
C LEU A 120 -32.19 -26.69 -14.21
N SER A 121 -30.94 -27.08 -14.48
CA SER A 121 -30.61 -28.37 -15.15
C SER A 121 -31.19 -29.55 -14.40
N ARG A 122 -30.94 -29.64 -13.08
CA ARG A 122 -31.49 -30.72 -12.26
C ARG A 122 -33.00 -30.81 -12.29
N ASN A 123 -33.68 -29.67 -12.41
CA ASN A 123 -35.15 -29.63 -12.48
C ASN A 123 -35.67 -30.08 -13.86
N LEU A 124 -34.95 -29.74 -14.95
CA LEU A 124 -35.30 -30.13 -16.31
C LEU A 124 -35.01 -31.61 -16.57
N GLU A 125 -33.87 -32.11 -16.06
CA GLU A 125 -33.52 -33.53 -16.10
C GLU A 125 -34.54 -34.42 -15.39
N LYS A 126 -35.07 -33.98 -14.22
CA LYS A 126 -36.15 -34.66 -13.51
C LYS A 126 -37.45 -34.73 -14.31
N LYS A 127 -37.62 -33.84 -15.30
CA LYS A 127 -38.76 -33.86 -16.25
C LYS A 127 -38.48 -34.69 -17.51
N GLY A 128 -37.34 -35.37 -17.57
CA GLY A 128 -36.97 -36.27 -18.66
C GLY A 128 -36.21 -35.64 -19.81
N MET A 129 -35.70 -34.38 -19.64
CA MET A 129 -34.87 -33.75 -20.66
C MET A 129 -33.43 -34.29 -20.61
N SER A 130 -32.84 -34.55 -21.77
CA SER A 130 -31.42 -34.92 -21.89
C SER A 130 -30.49 -33.70 -21.65
N SER A 131 -29.23 -33.95 -21.27
CA SER A 131 -28.24 -32.89 -21.07
C SER A 131 -28.07 -31.94 -22.25
N PRO A 132 -28.02 -32.37 -23.51
CA PRO A 132 -28.00 -31.48 -24.66
C PRO A 132 -29.24 -30.57 -24.77
N GLU A 133 -30.44 -31.12 -24.52
CA GLU A 133 -31.69 -30.36 -24.56
C GLU A 133 -31.74 -29.31 -23.43
N VAL A 134 -31.23 -29.66 -22.24
CA VAL A 134 -31.09 -28.75 -21.13
C VAL A 134 -30.14 -27.60 -21.47
N ALA A 135 -28.95 -27.90 -21.99
CA ALA A 135 -27.97 -26.87 -22.39
C ALA A 135 -28.55 -25.90 -23.43
N SER A 136 -29.25 -26.46 -24.45
CA SER A 136 -29.95 -25.68 -25.46
C SER A 136 -31.04 -24.78 -24.86
N SER A 137 -31.82 -25.31 -23.93
CA SER A 137 -32.89 -24.57 -23.25
C SER A 137 -32.35 -23.41 -22.38
N LEU A 138 -31.14 -23.56 -21.83
CA LEU A 138 -30.44 -22.52 -21.07
C LEU A 138 -29.66 -21.53 -21.97
N GLY A 139 -29.60 -21.77 -23.29
CA GLY A 139 -28.87 -20.94 -24.24
C GLY A 139 -27.35 -21.01 -24.05
N ILE A 140 -26.83 -22.15 -23.59
CA ILE A 140 -25.40 -22.37 -23.32
C ILE A 140 -24.92 -23.65 -24.02
N SER A 141 -23.60 -23.81 -24.17
CA SER A 141 -23.02 -25.05 -24.64
C SER A 141 -23.00 -26.12 -23.53
N GLU A 142 -23.03 -27.39 -23.93
CA GLU A 142 -22.88 -28.52 -23.00
C GLU A 142 -21.59 -28.45 -22.21
N SER A 143 -20.50 -27.99 -22.83
CA SER A 143 -19.21 -27.76 -22.15
C SER A 143 -19.30 -26.73 -21.01
N LYS A 144 -20.05 -25.64 -21.22
CA LYS A 144 -20.28 -24.63 -20.15
C LYS A 144 -21.18 -25.16 -19.06
N LEU A 145 -22.12 -26.01 -19.39
CA LEU A 145 -22.96 -26.66 -18.40
C LEU A 145 -22.12 -27.62 -17.51
N ALA A 146 -21.27 -28.42 -18.14
CA ALA A 146 -20.35 -29.33 -17.45
C ALA A 146 -19.39 -28.56 -16.52
N GLU A 147 -18.81 -27.46 -17.00
CA GLU A 147 -17.98 -26.56 -16.22
C GLU A 147 -18.71 -25.99 -14.97
N ALA A 148 -19.97 -25.65 -15.12
CA ALA A 148 -20.79 -25.17 -14.01
C ALA A 148 -21.04 -26.26 -12.95
N PHE A 149 -21.25 -27.49 -13.34
CA PHE A 149 -21.40 -28.61 -12.41
C PHE A 149 -20.09 -28.88 -11.66
N GLU A 150 -18.97 -28.96 -12.36
CA GLU A 150 -17.63 -29.16 -11.77
C GLU A 150 -17.27 -28.05 -10.77
N TYR A 151 -17.46 -26.80 -11.16
CA TYR A 151 -17.24 -25.66 -10.28
C TYR A 151 -18.06 -25.72 -8.99
N MET A 152 -19.32 -26.10 -9.08
CA MET A 152 -20.21 -26.21 -7.92
C MET A 152 -19.89 -27.41 -7.02
N GLU A 153 -19.26 -28.47 -7.55
CA GLU A 153 -18.79 -29.60 -6.77
C GLU A 153 -17.54 -29.23 -5.99
N HIS A 154 -16.55 -28.60 -6.60
CA HIS A 154 -15.35 -28.12 -5.90
C HIS A 154 -15.70 -27.16 -4.76
N LEU A 155 -16.65 -26.26 -4.95
CA LEU A 155 -17.09 -25.37 -3.86
C LEU A 155 -17.72 -26.08 -2.64
N LYS A 156 -18.20 -27.30 -2.81
CA LYS A 156 -18.74 -28.11 -1.69
C LYS A 156 -17.63 -28.87 -0.97
N GLU A 157 -16.56 -29.23 -1.67
CA GLU A 157 -15.41 -29.89 -1.11
C GLU A 157 -14.58 -28.94 -0.23
N ASP A 158 -14.40 -27.70 -0.71
CA ASP A 158 -13.69 -26.64 0.03
C ASP A 158 -14.44 -26.15 1.28
N ALA A 159 -15.74 -26.45 1.41
CA ALA A 159 -16.58 -26.05 2.54
C ALA A 159 -16.72 -27.11 3.65
N LYS A 160 -16.01 -28.24 3.52
CA LYS A 160 -15.94 -29.31 4.54
C LYS A 160 -14.65 -29.25 5.34
#